data_d1b3206ed924b87ee85ac264b46eed38
#
_entry.id   d1b3206ed924b87ee85ac264b46eed38
#
_cell.length_a   1.000
_cell.length_b   1.000
_cell.length_c   1.000
_cell.angle_alpha   90.00
_cell.angle_beta   90.00
_cell.angle_gamma   90.00
#
_symmetry.space_group_name_H-M   'P 1'
#
loop_
_entity.id
_entity.type
_entity.pdbx_description
1 polymer ?
#
loop_
_entity_poly.entity_id
_entity_poly.type
_entity_poly.pdbx_seq_one_letter_code
_entity_poly.pdbx_strand_id
1 'polypeptide(L)'
;PPLNVPEGQEARQIKPLFPIPPAASVQTDWPKKFIVPRPRPIDVLPEQVAPLPGPEKGADKPELTVDGNGYAALSVQGDFNAIWDRLDQALRAAGVKVEDRDQGLSQYYLSLADADGKKATYQLRVMRGQSAYNLTLQKDDDTLASQDMTRTLFESIVARWPGDKP
;
A
#
# COMPACT_ATOMS: atom_id res chain seq x y z
N PRO A 1 -25.46 36.27 26.97
CA PRO A 1 -26.80 36.86 26.98
C PRO A 1 -27.80 35.75 26.69
N PRO A 2 -28.88 35.62 27.51
CA PRO A 2 -29.88 34.62 27.26
C PRO A 2 -30.61 34.94 25.96
N LEU A 3 -30.85 33.91 25.15
CA LEU A 3 -31.65 33.98 23.96
C LEU A 3 -33.08 34.33 24.31
N ASN A 4 -33.55 35.48 23.85
CA ASN A 4 -34.97 35.89 23.98
C ASN A 4 -35.77 34.98 23.02
N VAL A 5 -36.63 34.16 23.60
CA VAL A 5 -37.62 33.39 22.82
C VAL A 5 -38.80 34.32 22.54
N PRO A 6 -39.22 34.48 21.27
CA PRO A 6 -40.40 35.32 20.93
C PRO A 6 -41.66 34.75 21.59
N GLU A 7 -42.52 35.69 22.03
CA GLU A 7 -43.80 35.36 22.63
C GLU A 7 -44.65 34.49 21.71
N GLY A 8 -45.08 33.36 22.17
CA GLY A 8 -45.91 32.41 21.44
C GLY A 8 -45.21 31.10 21.04
N GLN A 9 -43.94 30.89 21.37
CA GLN A 9 -43.28 29.61 21.24
C GLN A 9 -42.94 29.02 22.61
N GLU A 10 -43.62 27.97 22.97
CA GLU A 10 -43.22 27.19 24.15
C GLU A 10 -41.86 26.53 23.88
N ALA A 11 -40.86 26.97 24.63
CA ALA A 11 -39.57 26.31 24.61
C ALA A 11 -39.75 24.87 25.07
N ARG A 12 -39.72 23.93 24.18
CA ARG A 12 -39.67 22.51 24.54
C ARG A 12 -38.42 22.30 25.39
N GLN A 13 -38.65 21.89 26.64
CA GLN A 13 -37.55 21.48 27.48
C GLN A 13 -36.83 20.32 26.80
N ILE A 14 -35.65 20.61 26.28
CA ILE A 14 -34.76 19.58 25.74
C ILE A 14 -34.27 18.76 26.93
N LYS A 15 -34.90 17.64 27.18
CA LYS A 15 -34.36 16.66 28.11
C LYS A 15 -33.06 16.13 27.51
N PRO A 16 -31.92 16.22 28.22
CA PRO A 16 -30.68 15.65 27.72
C PRO A 16 -30.89 14.15 27.47
N LEU A 17 -30.56 13.69 26.30
CA LEU A 17 -30.70 12.28 25.89
C LEU A 17 -29.88 11.33 26.78
N PHE A 18 -28.86 11.88 27.39
CA PHE A 18 -27.97 11.18 28.34
C PHE A 18 -27.91 12.00 29.65
N PRO A 19 -28.63 11.61 30.70
CA PRO A 19 -28.47 12.26 31.98
C PRO A 19 -27.03 12.02 32.46
N ILE A 20 -26.31 13.11 32.65
CA ILE A 20 -25.00 13.06 33.29
C ILE A 20 -25.26 12.67 34.75
N PRO A 21 -24.76 11.53 35.22
CA PRO A 21 -24.89 11.19 36.63
C PRO A 21 -24.21 12.29 37.46
N PRO A 22 -24.76 12.66 38.61
CA PRO A 22 -24.12 13.63 39.49
C PRO A 22 -22.72 13.13 39.79
N ALA A 23 -21.72 13.95 39.45
CA ALA A 23 -20.33 13.64 39.74
C ALA A 23 -20.27 13.48 41.28
N ALA A 24 -20.14 12.24 41.74
CA ALA A 24 -19.74 12.02 43.11
C ALA A 24 -18.42 12.79 43.25
N SER A 25 -18.37 13.69 44.20
CA SER A 25 -17.16 14.42 44.56
C SER A 25 -16.14 13.40 45.03
N VAL A 26 -15.44 12.81 44.06
CA VAL A 26 -14.28 11.99 44.35
C VAL A 26 -13.24 12.98 44.87
N GLN A 27 -13.04 13.02 46.16
CA GLN A 27 -11.85 13.65 46.69
C GLN A 27 -10.65 12.90 46.16
N THR A 28 -10.15 13.38 45.05
CA THR A 28 -8.92 12.86 44.49
C THR A 28 -7.80 13.54 45.27
N ASP A 29 -7.29 12.86 46.27
CA ASP A 29 -6.00 13.23 46.86
C ASP A 29 -4.95 13.05 45.81
N TRP A 30 -4.73 14.10 45.04
CA TRP A 30 -3.64 14.13 44.07
C TRP A 30 -2.33 14.08 44.84
N PRO A 31 -1.49 13.08 44.61
CA PRO A 31 -0.18 13.05 45.25
C PRO A 31 0.59 14.31 44.87
N LYS A 32 1.16 14.98 45.83
CA LYS A 32 1.91 16.25 45.69
C LYS A 32 3.08 16.15 44.67
N LYS A 33 3.45 14.94 44.27
CA LYS A 33 4.37 14.65 43.18
C LYS A 33 3.71 13.61 42.25
N PHE A 34 3.17 14.08 41.15
CA PHE A 34 2.74 13.19 40.09
C PHE A 34 3.97 12.75 39.29
N ILE A 35 4.51 11.60 39.61
CA ILE A 35 5.57 10.98 38.80
C ILE A 35 4.85 10.17 37.73
N VAL A 36 4.86 10.65 36.51
CA VAL A 36 4.39 9.87 35.36
C VAL A 36 5.22 8.58 35.31
N PRO A 37 4.59 7.40 35.45
CA PRO A 37 5.34 6.16 35.32
C PRO A 37 5.95 6.14 33.92
N ARG A 38 7.28 6.11 33.85
CA ARG A 38 7.95 5.91 32.58
C ARG A 38 7.53 4.54 32.03
N PRO A 39 7.11 4.46 30.77
CA PRO A 39 6.89 3.16 30.19
C PRO A 39 8.19 2.36 30.36
N ARG A 40 8.08 1.21 30.98
CA ARG A 40 9.21 0.29 31.05
C ARG A 40 9.61 -0.03 29.60
N PRO A 41 10.92 0.00 29.26
CA PRO A 41 11.33 -0.58 28.01
C PRO A 41 10.70 -1.97 27.95
N ILE A 42 9.99 -2.25 26.89
CA ILE A 42 9.54 -3.61 26.65
C ILE A 42 10.83 -4.40 26.57
N ASP A 43 11.10 -5.23 27.56
CA ASP A 43 12.13 -6.26 27.45
C ASP A 43 11.68 -7.19 26.34
N VAL A 44 11.97 -6.79 25.13
CA VAL A 44 11.87 -7.66 23.97
C VAL A 44 12.95 -8.71 24.25
N LEU A 45 12.54 -9.84 24.76
CA LEU A 45 13.40 -11.00 24.85
C LEU A 45 14.09 -11.14 23.49
N PRO A 46 15.44 -11.14 23.43
CA PRO A 46 16.15 -11.17 22.17
C PRO A 46 15.85 -12.42 21.32
N GLU A 47 15.15 -13.37 21.87
CA GLU A 47 14.75 -14.62 21.21
C GLU A 47 13.45 -14.51 20.38
N GLN A 48 12.69 -13.43 20.47
CA GLN A 48 11.43 -13.27 19.74
C GLN A 48 11.46 -12.21 18.64
N VAL A 49 12.56 -11.51 18.48
CA VAL A 49 12.83 -10.83 17.23
C VAL A 49 13.31 -11.95 16.30
N ALA A 50 12.38 -12.56 15.58
CA ALA A 50 12.77 -13.20 14.32
C ALA A 50 13.69 -12.20 13.65
N PRO A 51 14.95 -12.57 13.32
CA PRO A 51 15.84 -11.63 12.67
C PRO A 51 15.03 -11.02 11.53
N LEU A 52 14.85 -9.70 11.58
CA LEU A 52 14.42 -8.99 10.40
C LEU A 52 15.27 -9.61 9.30
N PRO A 53 14.68 -10.20 8.27
CA PRO A 53 15.46 -10.71 7.16
C PRO A 53 16.44 -9.60 6.86
N GLY A 54 17.71 -9.87 7.06
CA GLY A 54 18.78 -8.93 6.83
C GLY A 54 18.59 -8.35 5.44
N PRO A 55 19.35 -7.33 5.00
CA PRO A 55 19.24 -6.82 3.63
C PRO A 55 19.49 -7.99 2.69
N GLU A 56 18.45 -8.76 2.53
CA GLU A 56 18.44 -9.95 1.74
C GLU A 56 18.63 -9.51 0.32
N LYS A 57 19.86 -9.85 -0.17
CA LYS A 57 20.04 -10.33 -1.52
C LYS A 57 18.96 -9.81 -2.47
N GLY A 58 19.33 -8.89 -3.28
CA GLY A 58 18.53 -8.23 -4.30
C GLY A 58 17.29 -8.99 -4.75
N ALA A 59 16.39 -8.29 -5.37
CA ALA A 59 15.10 -8.81 -5.80
C ALA A 59 15.20 -10.21 -6.39
N ASP A 60 14.50 -11.14 -5.81
CA ASP A 60 14.41 -12.50 -6.33
C ASP A 60 13.73 -12.51 -7.71
N LYS A 61 13.87 -13.62 -8.42
CA LYS A 61 13.20 -13.78 -9.71
C LYS A 61 11.68 -13.66 -9.52
N PRO A 62 11.00 -12.83 -10.34
CA PRO A 62 9.57 -12.70 -10.24
C PRO A 62 8.86 -14.00 -10.62
N GLU A 63 7.80 -14.29 -9.90
CA GLU A 63 6.93 -15.43 -10.15
C GLU A 63 5.61 -14.96 -10.76
N LEU A 64 5.22 -15.58 -11.87
CA LEU A 64 3.94 -15.32 -12.50
C LEU A 64 2.83 -15.98 -11.68
N THR A 65 1.94 -15.16 -11.16
CA THR A 65 0.78 -15.61 -10.39
C THR A 65 -0.52 -15.18 -11.08
N VAL A 66 -1.62 -15.71 -10.62
CA VAL A 66 -2.96 -15.32 -11.08
C VAL A 66 -3.73 -14.83 -9.88
N ASP A 67 -4.32 -13.64 -10.00
CA ASP A 67 -5.16 -13.12 -8.93
C ASP A 67 -6.50 -13.87 -8.83
N GLY A 68 -7.30 -13.57 -7.81
CA GLY A 68 -8.60 -14.20 -7.61
C GLY A 68 -9.60 -13.99 -8.75
N ASN A 69 -9.35 -13.04 -9.64
CA ASN A 69 -10.18 -12.72 -10.81
C ASN A 69 -9.65 -13.34 -12.11
N GLY A 70 -8.57 -14.09 -12.06
CA GLY A 70 -7.97 -14.74 -13.21
C GLY A 70 -7.00 -13.86 -14.01
N TYR A 71 -6.66 -12.68 -13.50
CA TYR A 71 -5.67 -11.81 -14.15
C TYR A 71 -4.25 -12.20 -13.74
N ALA A 72 -3.35 -12.16 -14.72
CA ALA A 72 -1.95 -12.39 -14.46
C ALA A 72 -1.38 -11.26 -13.59
N ALA A 73 -0.60 -11.61 -12.60
CA ALA A 73 0.16 -10.72 -11.74
C ALA A 73 1.56 -11.27 -11.54
N LEU A 74 2.54 -10.42 -11.29
CA LEU A 74 3.87 -10.84 -10.89
C LEU A 74 4.06 -10.67 -9.40
N SER A 75 4.56 -11.70 -8.75
CA SER A 75 4.97 -11.66 -7.36
C SER A 75 6.50 -11.63 -7.28
N VAL A 76 7.06 -10.65 -6.61
CA VAL A 76 8.51 -10.48 -6.47
C VAL A 76 8.87 -10.29 -5.01
N GLN A 77 9.78 -11.10 -4.50
CA GLN A 77 10.33 -10.94 -3.15
C GLN A 77 11.61 -10.12 -3.21
N GLY A 78 11.86 -9.33 -2.18
CA GLY A 78 13.09 -8.57 -2.04
C GLY A 78 12.87 -7.12 -1.64
N ASP A 79 13.93 -6.34 -1.71
CA ASP A 79 13.89 -4.91 -1.41
C ASP A 79 13.24 -4.12 -2.55
N PHE A 80 12.41 -3.13 -2.19
CA PHE A 80 11.69 -2.31 -3.17
C PHE A 80 12.62 -1.62 -4.17
N ASN A 81 13.71 -1.04 -3.71
CA ASN A 81 14.63 -0.32 -4.60
C ASN A 81 15.31 -1.29 -5.58
N ALA A 82 15.70 -2.47 -5.11
CA ALA A 82 16.27 -3.49 -5.96
C ALA A 82 15.25 -4.02 -7.00
N ILE A 83 14.01 -4.23 -6.58
CA ILE A 83 12.90 -4.61 -7.48
C ILE A 83 12.69 -3.51 -8.52
N TRP A 84 12.66 -2.27 -8.09
CA TRP A 84 12.45 -1.11 -8.96
C TRP A 84 13.50 -1.01 -10.05
N ASP A 85 14.77 -1.09 -9.68
CA ASP A 85 15.88 -1.02 -10.64
C ASP A 85 15.90 -2.21 -11.60
N ARG A 86 15.63 -3.42 -11.10
CA ARG A 86 15.59 -4.62 -11.94
C ARG A 86 14.39 -4.63 -12.86
N LEU A 87 13.25 -4.13 -12.41
CA LEU A 87 12.06 -3.98 -13.23
C LEU A 87 12.31 -3.01 -14.39
N ASP A 88 12.97 -1.88 -14.14
CA ASP A 88 13.35 -0.93 -15.18
C ASP A 88 14.26 -1.57 -16.24
N GLN A 89 15.25 -2.33 -15.79
CA GLN A 89 16.14 -3.06 -16.69
C GLN A 89 15.41 -4.14 -17.49
N ALA A 90 14.52 -4.89 -16.87
CA ALA A 90 13.73 -5.94 -17.54
C ALA A 90 12.78 -5.34 -18.58
N LEU A 91 12.11 -4.23 -18.26
CA LEU A 91 11.25 -3.52 -19.20
C LEU A 91 12.01 -3.03 -20.43
N ARG A 92 13.17 -2.44 -20.23
CA ARG A 92 14.06 -2.01 -21.34
C ARG A 92 14.55 -3.18 -22.17
N ALA A 93 14.96 -4.27 -21.53
CA ALA A 93 15.38 -5.49 -22.21
C ALA A 93 14.24 -6.16 -22.98
N ALA A 94 13.00 -6.03 -22.52
CA ALA A 94 11.80 -6.49 -23.21
C ALA A 94 11.42 -5.60 -24.41
N GLY A 95 12.10 -4.47 -24.61
CA GLY A 95 11.77 -3.52 -25.67
C GLY A 95 10.53 -2.68 -25.38
N VAL A 96 10.08 -2.66 -24.13
CA VAL A 96 8.94 -1.87 -23.69
C VAL A 96 9.37 -0.41 -23.51
N LYS A 97 8.66 0.49 -24.16
CA LYS A 97 8.92 1.92 -23.99
C LYS A 97 8.31 2.40 -22.68
N VAL A 98 9.17 2.78 -21.74
CA VAL A 98 8.77 3.47 -20.51
C VAL A 98 8.64 4.95 -20.84
N GLU A 99 7.45 5.50 -20.72
CA GLU A 99 7.18 6.92 -20.98
C GLU A 99 7.52 7.76 -19.75
N ASP A 100 7.11 7.27 -18.59
CA ASP A 100 7.37 7.93 -17.31
C ASP A 100 7.43 6.88 -16.19
N ARG A 101 7.99 7.29 -15.05
CA ARG A 101 8.06 6.45 -13.84
C ARG A 101 7.91 7.33 -12.60
N ASP A 102 7.00 6.94 -11.74
CA ASP A 102 6.77 7.59 -10.45
C ASP A 102 7.08 6.60 -9.31
N GLN A 103 8.24 6.78 -8.70
CA GLN A 103 8.65 5.94 -7.57
C GLN A 103 7.82 6.22 -6.31
N GLY A 104 7.32 7.44 -6.14
CA GLY A 104 6.48 7.81 -5.01
C GLY A 104 5.12 7.11 -5.04
N LEU A 105 4.56 6.94 -6.24
CA LEU A 105 3.33 6.19 -6.47
C LEU A 105 3.57 4.72 -6.76
N SER A 106 4.84 4.31 -6.89
CA SER A 106 5.23 2.94 -7.28
C SER A 106 4.61 2.50 -8.62
N GLN A 107 4.65 3.40 -9.61
CA GLN A 107 4.03 3.21 -10.92
C GLN A 107 5.01 3.48 -12.05
N TYR A 108 4.86 2.68 -13.12
CA TYR A 108 5.48 2.92 -14.42
C TYR A 108 4.40 3.20 -15.44
N TYR A 109 4.64 4.19 -16.27
CA TYR A 109 3.81 4.49 -17.44
C TYR A 109 4.48 3.91 -18.67
N LEU A 110 3.80 2.95 -19.30
CA LEU A 110 4.33 2.16 -20.41
C LEU A 110 3.54 2.45 -21.69
N SER A 111 4.24 2.62 -22.79
CA SER A 111 3.60 2.66 -24.10
C SER A 111 3.64 1.26 -24.73
N LEU A 112 2.48 0.63 -24.78
CA LEU A 112 2.31 -0.70 -25.37
C LEU A 112 1.37 -0.63 -26.56
N ALA A 113 1.61 -1.51 -27.54
CA ALA A 113 0.66 -1.69 -28.63
C ALA A 113 -0.49 -2.58 -28.16
N ASP A 114 -1.72 -2.10 -28.29
CA ASP A 114 -2.92 -2.88 -28.08
C ASP A 114 -3.10 -3.96 -29.17
N ALA A 115 -4.06 -4.86 -28.98
CA ALA A 115 -4.37 -5.92 -29.94
C ALA A 115 -4.65 -5.39 -31.38
N ASP A 116 -5.12 -4.14 -31.46
CA ASP A 116 -5.38 -3.44 -32.73
C ASP A 116 -4.13 -2.73 -33.31
N GLY A 117 -2.96 -2.88 -32.70
CA GLY A 117 -1.72 -2.22 -33.09
C GLY A 117 -1.65 -0.73 -32.75
N LYS A 118 -2.64 -0.20 -32.03
CA LYS A 118 -2.62 1.18 -31.51
C LYS A 118 -1.76 1.24 -30.26
N LYS A 119 -0.89 2.21 -30.20
CA LYS A 119 -0.13 2.50 -28.98
C LYS A 119 -1.06 3.14 -27.96
N ALA A 120 -1.10 2.56 -26.78
CA ALA A 120 -1.84 3.07 -25.63
C ALA A 120 -0.93 3.12 -24.40
N THR A 121 -1.22 4.03 -23.52
CA THR A 121 -0.51 4.15 -22.25
C THR A 121 -1.10 3.18 -21.24
N TYR A 122 -0.22 2.42 -20.62
CA TYR A 122 -0.55 1.46 -19.57
C TYR A 122 0.20 1.82 -18.29
N GLN A 123 -0.41 1.53 -17.17
CA GLN A 123 0.18 1.73 -15.85
C GLN A 123 0.55 0.38 -15.24
N LEU A 124 1.83 0.19 -14.99
CA LEU A 124 2.32 -0.96 -14.23
C LEU A 124 2.47 -0.53 -12.77
N ARG A 125 1.62 -1.06 -11.90
CA ARG A 125 1.63 -0.76 -10.47
C ARG A 125 2.39 -1.81 -9.70
N VAL A 126 3.23 -1.37 -8.78
CA VAL A 126 3.93 -2.21 -7.81
C VAL A 126 3.27 -2.03 -6.45
N MET A 127 2.56 -3.05 -5.99
CA MET A 127 1.87 -3.02 -4.70
C MET A 127 2.58 -3.88 -3.68
N ARG A 128 2.70 -3.37 -2.46
CA ARG A 128 3.27 -4.14 -1.36
C ARG A 128 2.25 -5.14 -0.84
N GLY A 129 2.57 -6.42 -0.93
CA GLY A 129 1.83 -7.50 -0.29
C GLY A 129 2.40 -7.84 1.11
N GLN A 130 1.94 -8.94 1.68
CA GLN A 130 2.38 -9.39 3.01
C GLN A 130 3.83 -9.90 3.01
N SER A 131 4.21 -10.65 2.00
CA SER A 131 5.53 -11.29 1.89
C SER A 131 6.27 -10.94 0.59
N ALA A 132 5.60 -10.35 -0.35
CA ALA A 132 6.14 -10.02 -1.67
C ALA A 132 5.48 -8.76 -2.25
N TYR A 133 6.10 -8.20 -3.27
CA TYR A 133 5.51 -7.14 -4.06
C TYR A 133 4.74 -7.74 -5.22
N ASN A 134 3.53 -7.25 -5.45
CA ASN A 134 2.69 -7.69 -6.56
C ASN A 134 2.64 -6.60 -7.63
N LEU A 135 2.88 -7.00 -8.86
CA LEU A 135 2.83 -6.12 -10.01
C LEU A 135 1.54 -6.39 -10.79
N THR A 136 0.81 -5.34 -11.09
CA THR A 136 -0.43 -5.39 -11.88
C THR A 136 -0.37 -4.40 -13.03
N LEU A 137 -0.98 -4.75 -14.17
CA LEU A 137 -1.05 -3.90 -15.35
C LEU A 137 -2.47 -3.35 -15.51
N GLN A 138 -2.57 -2.04 -15.61
CA GLN A 138 -3.82 -1.33 -15.84
C GLN A 138 -3.71 -0.44 -17.08
N LYS A 139 -4.85 -0.08 -17.66
CA LYS A 139 -4.91 0.98 -18.66
C LYS A 139 -4.89 2.35 -17.99
N ASP A 140 -4.71 3.38 -18.78
CA ASP A 140 -4.72 4.77 -18.33
C ASP A 140 -6.05 5.20 -17.67
N ASP A 141 -7.14 4.51 -17.99
CA ASP A 141 -8.47 4.72 -17.41
C ASP A 141 -8.75 3.91 -16.13
N ASP A 142 -7.71 3.41 -15.46
CA ASP A 142 -7.78 2.53 -14.27
C ASP A 142 -8.49 1.19 -14.51
N THR A 143 -8.82 0.84 -15.73
CA THR A 143 -9.32 -0.49 -16.07
C THR A 143 -8.18 -1.48 -16.23
N LEU A 144 -8.44 -2.75 -15.93
CA LEU A 144 -7.44 -3.80 -16.11
C LEU A 144 -7.11 -3.98 -17.60
N ALA A 145 -5.82 -4.15 -17.90
CA ALA A 145 -5.39 -4.52 -19.24
C ALA A 145 -5.91 -5.90 -19.63
N SER A 146 -5.95 -6.20 -20.93
CA SER A 146 -6.36 -7.54 -21.37
C SER A 146 -5.46 -8.62 -20.79
N GLN A 147 -6.04 -9.78 -20.46
CA GLN A 147 -5.31 -10.89 -19.85
C GLN A 147 -4.14 -11.35 -20.70
N ASP A 148 -4.34 -11.46 -22.01
CA ASP A 148 -3.31 -11.93 -22.95
C ASP A 148 -2.12 -10.95 -23.00
N MET A 149 -2.39 -9.65 -23.04
CA MET A 149 -1.35 -8.63 -23.03
C MET A 149 -0.58 -8.61 -21.73
N THR A 150 -1.30 -8.66 -20.61
CA THR A 150 -0.71 -8.69 -19.27
C THR A 150 0.20 -9.91 -19.11
N ARG A 151 -0.27 -11.07 -19.51
CA ARG A 151 0.50 -12.31 -19.45
C ARG A 151 1.74 -12.24 -20.34
N THR A 152 1.60 -11.80 -21.58
CA THR A 152 2.72 -11.69 -22.53
C THR A 152 3.78 -10.72 -22.00
N LEU A 153 3.37 -9.58 -21.46
CA LEU A 153 4.28 -8.61 -20.87
C LEU A 153 5.02 -9.21 -19.67
N PHE A 154 4.30 -9.85 -18.77
CA PHE A 154 4.89 -10.42 -17.55
C PHE A 154 5.81 -11.60 -17.84
N GLU A 155 5.47 -12.46 -18.78
CA GLU A 155 6.37 -13.51 -19.27
C GLU A 155 7.67 -12.92 -19.86
N SER A 156 7.57 -11.83 -20.59
CA SER A 156 8.74 -11.14 -21.15
C SER A 156 9.60 -10.52 -20.04
N ILE A 157 9.00 -9.96 -18.99
CA ILE A 157 9.70 -9.40 -17.83
C ILE A 157 10.42 -10.52 -17.08
N VAL A 158 9.75 -11.64 -16.81
CA VAL A 158 10.33 -12.81 -16.11
C VAL A 158 11.51 -13.37 -16.90
N ALA A 159 11.38 -13.50 -18.23
CA ALA A 159 12.43 -14.04 -19.09
C ALA A 159 13.68 -13.15 -19.14
N ARG A 160 13.53 -11.86 -18.89
CA ARG A 160 14.60 -10.87 -18.98
C ARG A 160 14.98 -10.25 -17.66
N TRP A 161 14.54 -10.86 -16.56
CA TRP A 161 14.84 -10.35 -15.23
C TRP A 161 16.36 -10.42 -14.97
N PRO A 162 17.00 -9.27 -14.63
CA PRO A 162 18.42 -9.26 -14.32
C PRO A 162 18.67 -9.94 -12.97
N GLY A 163 19.57 -10.89 -12.92
CA GLY A 163 19.93 -11.61 -11.71
C GLY A 163 19.81 -13.12 -11.79
N ASP A 164 19.25 -13.63 -12.88
CA ASP A 164 19.35 -15.04 -13.23
C ASP A 164 20.73 -15.25 -13.90
N LYS A 165 21.76 -15.43 -13.04
CA LYS A 165 23.02 -16.02 -13.52
C LYS A 165 22.86 -17.52 -13.48
N PRO A 166 23.10 -18.22 -14.59
CA PRO A 166 23.14 -19.68 -14.58
C PRO A 166 24.20 -20.22 -13.62
#